data_e6c0551d9be4a9766cbe96d7e993dbbb
#
_entry.id   e6c0551d9be4a9766cbe96d7e993dbbb
#
_cell.length_a   1.000
_cell.length_b   1.000
_cell.length_c   1.000
_cell.angle_alpha   90.00
_cell.angle_beta   90.00
_cell.angle_gamma   90.00
#
_symmetry.space_group_name_H-M   'P 1'
#
loop_
_entity.id
_entity.type
_entity.pdbx_description
1 polymer ?
#
loop_
_entity_poly.entity_id
_entity_poly.type
_entity_poly.pdbx_seq_one_letter_code
_entity_poly.pdbx_strand_id
1 'polypeptide(L)'
;MVSNKMNANPTTAMRRRPRVRYLSHMVSLLDIIGPVMVGPSSSHTAGACRLGLLARGLVGGTPDRAHIELHGSFARTGEGHGTDKAIVGGLLGYRPDDERLRAALETAAAEGLAYTFEKTSLDAETEVHPNTVRMTVELGERRSVMQGSSLGAGRILITNIDDYPVEVHGNHHTIVLVAEDVKGSIARIAGMLADNDINIATLRLTRQQRGGDAFMVIEVDHEPELKVRDEIRALPWVRWAYRLDKVSG
;
A
#
# COMPACT_ATOMS: atom_id res chain seq x y z
N MET A 1 -53.88 25.01 -41.65
CA MET A 1 -52.93 25.58 -40.69
C MET A 1 -52.47 24.44 -39.78
N VAL A 2 -51.30 23.89 -40.03
CA VAL A 2 -50.73 22.77 -39.26
C VAL A 2 -49.48 23.31 -38.62
N SER A 3 -49.51 23.44 -37.27
CA SER A 3 -48.40 23.93 -36.46
C SER A 3 -47.39 22.82 -36.17
N ASN A 4 -46.18 22.99 -36.64
CA ASN A 4 -45.04 22.09 -36.48
C ASN A 4 -44.37 22.37 -35.13
N LYS A 5 -44.53 21.47 -34.14
CA LYS A 5 -43.77 21.54 -32.87
C LYS A 5 -42.45 20.82 -33.05
N MET A 6 -41.36 21.58 -33.09
CA MET A 6 -40.01 21.05 -33.01
C MET A 6 -39.78 20.47 -31.62
N ASN A 7 -39.41 19.22 -31.56
CA ASN A 7 -38.90 18.53 -30.39
C ASN A 7 -37.41 18.97 -30.12
N ALA A 8 -37.17 19.66 -29.04
CA ALA A 8 -35.85 19.95 -28.55
C ALA A 8 -35.30 18.72 -27.80
N ASN A 9 -34.19 18.22 -28.29
CA ASN A 9 -33.43 17.13 -27.68
C ASN A 9 -32.73 17.62 -26.36
N PRO A 10 -32.84 16.94 -25.23
CA PRO A 10 -32.14 17.34 -24.02
C PRO A 10 -30.67 16.98 -24.14
N THR A 11 -29.82 18.00 -24.18
CA THR A 11 -28.38 17.93 -24.12
C THR A 11 -27.95 17.20 -22.84
N THR A 12 -27.32 16.05 -22.98
CA THR A 12 -26.73 15.27 -21.88
C THR A 12 -25.63 16.08 -21.23
N ALA A 13 -25.90 16.65 -20.07
CA ALA A 13 -24.94 17.35 -19.27
C ALA A 13 -23.88 16.37 -18.75
N MET A 14 -22.70 16.44 -19.33
CA MET A 14 -21.51 15.72 -18.92
C MET A 14 -21.16 16.11 -17.47
N ARG A 15 -21.44 15.25 -16.51
CA ARG A 15 -21.05 15.42 -15.11
C ARG A 15 -19.52 15.49 -15.02
N ARG A 16 -18.99 16.67 -14.82
CA ARG A 16 -17.56 16.88 -14.50
C ARG A 16 -17.25 16.18 -13.17
N ARG A 17 -16.39 15.17 -13.20
CA ARG A 17 -15.85 14.53 -11.98
C ARG A 17 -15.06 15.57 -11.18
N PRO A 18 -15.12 15.56 -9.84
CA PRO A 18 -14.36 16.49 -9.02
C PRO A 18 -12.86 16.26 -9.26
N ARG A 19 -12.15 17.31 -9.64
CA ARG A 19 -10.69 17.34 -9.61
C ARG A 19 -10.25 17.21 -8.16
N VAL A 20 -9.55 16.15 -7.82
CA VAL A 20 -8.82 16.04 -6.55
C VAL A 20 -7.82 17.19 -6.52
N ARG A 21 -8.09 18.22 -5.73
CA ARG A 21 -7.12 19.27 -5.43
C ARG A 21 -6.09 18.61 -4.50
N TYR A 22 -4.89 18.40 -5.01
CA TYR A 22 -3.74 18.21 -4.14
C TYR A 22 -3.60 19.51 -3.34
N LEU A 23 -3.94 19.45 -2.06
CA LEU A 23 -3.61 20.51 -1.11
C LEU A 23 -2.08 20.60 -1.13
N SER A 24 -1.56 21.74 -1.59
CA SER A 24 -0.15 22.07 -1.49
C SER A 24 0.17 22.18 0.01
N HIS A 25 0.60 21.09 0.62
CA HIS A 25 1.20 21.13 1.95
C HIS A 25 2.48 21.95 1.80
N MET A 26 2.63 22.97 2.61
CA MET A 26 3.90 23.68 2.76
C MET A 26 4.94 22.61 3.13
N VAL A 27 5.87 22.36 2.21
CA VAL A 27 6.96 21.39 2.43
C VAL A 27 7.81 21.96 3.56
N SER A 28 7.81 21.32 4.72
CA SER A 28 8.70 21.67 5.83
C SER A 28 10.14 21.39 5.44
N LEU A 29 11.07 22.17 5.96
CA LEU A 29 12.51 21.88 5.78
C LEU A 29 12.86 20.45 6.25
N LEU A 30 12.16 19.96 7.27
CA LEU A 30 12.28 18.58 7.78
C LEU A 30 11.76 17.54 6.77
N ASP A 31 10.83 17.90 5.88
CA ASP A 31 10.35 17.02 4.81
C ASP A 31 11.38 16.84 3.68
N ILE A 32 12.40 17.70 3.64
CA ILE A 32 13.49 17.67 2.66
C ILE A 32 14.67 16.83 3.18
N ILE A 33 14.83 16.74 4.51
CA ILE A 33 15.84 15.90 5.11
C ILE A 33 15.37 14.46 5.03
N GLY A 34 15.94 13.69 4.09
CA GLY A 34 15.64 12.28 3.94
C GLY A 34 15.98 11.47 5.22
N PRO A 35 15.39 10.29 5.38
CA PRO A 35 15.70 9.40 6.49
C PRO A 35 17.15 8.95 6.45
N VAL A 36 17.69 8.50 7.59
CA VAL A 36 18.97 7.76 7.63
C VAL A 36 18.77 6.51 6.77
N MET A 37 19.67 6.29 5.80
CA MET A 37 19.54 5.20 4.84
C MET A 37 20.89 4.75 4.31
N VAL A 38 20.94 3.52 3.85
CA VAL A 38 22.08 2.92 3.15
C VAL A 38 21.83 3.01 1.65
N GLY A 39 22.27 4.09 1.02
CA GLY A 39 22.14 4.27 -0.43
C GLY A 39 22.08 5.74 -0.85
N PRO A 40 22.19 6.02 -2.17
CA PRO A 40 22.37 7.38 -2.68
C PRO A 40 21.06 8.19 -2.84
N SER A 41 19.89 7.55 -2.73
CA SER A 41 18.62 8.19 -3.10
C SER A 41 17.50 7.85 -2.10
N SER A 42 16.90 8.88 -1.49
CA SER A 42 15.77 8.70 -0.58
C SER A 42 14.54 8.06 -1.27
N SER A 43 14.33 8.33 -2.55
CA SER A 43 13.22 7.72 -3.30
C SER A 43 13.53 6.29 -3.71
N HIS A 44 14.73 6.06 -4.28
CA HIS A 44 15.11 4.76 -4.86
C HIS A 44 15.62 3.78 -3.81
N THR A 45 16.05 4.24 -2.64
CA THR A 45 16.51 3.38 -1.55
C THR A 45 15.47 3.34 -0.42
N ALA A 46 15.31 4.43 0.35
CA ALA A 46 14.45 4.39 1.53
C ALA A 46 12.98 4.15 1.18
N GLY A 47 12.44 4.86 0.18
CA GLY A 47 11.05 4.66 -0.25
C GLY A 47 10.80 3.26 -0.83
N ALA A 48 11.73 2.77 -1.66
CA ALA A 48 11.64 1.42 -2.23
C ALA A 48 11.71 0.32 -1.15
N CYS A 49 12.61 0.45 -0.18
CA CYS A 49 12.72 -0.47 0.95
C CYS A 49 11.43 -0.48 1.80
N ARG A 50 10.86 0.69 2.09
CA ARG A 50 9.60 0.82 2.83
C ARG A 50 8.43 0.15 2.10
N LEU A 51 8.36 0.26 0.77
CA LEU A 51 7.36 -0.45 -0.04
C LEU A 51 7.55 -1.97 0.09
N GLY A 52 8.79 -2.48 0.05
CA GLY A 52 9.09 -3.89 0.29
C GLY A 52 8.67 -4.36 1.69
N LEU A 53 8.93 -3.58 2.73
CA LEU A 53 8.50 -3.87 4.11
C LEU A 53 6.99 -4.00 4.23
N LEU A 54 6.22 -3.12 3.59
CA LEU A 54 4.77 -3.19 3.64
C LEU A 54 4.22 -4.37 2.85
N ALA A 55 4.80 -4.69 1.68
CA ALA A 55 4.43 -5.89 0.93
C ALA A 55 4.68 -7.17 1.73
N ARG A 56 5.83 -7.26 2.45
CA ARG A 56 6.11 -8.33 3.40
C ARG A 56 5.03 -8.46 4.48
N GLY A 57 4.55 -7.34 5.01
CA GLY A 57 3.50 -7.30 6.03
C GLY A 57 2.18 -7.92 5.56
N LEU A 58 1.83 -7.77 4.28
CA LEU A 58 0.59 -8.31 3.70
C LEU A 58 0.53 -9.84 3.68
N VAL A 59 1.66 -10.52 3.66
CA VAL A 59 1.72 -11.98 3.76
C VAL A 59 2.15 -12.47 5.15
N GLY A 60 2.54 -11.54 6.04
CA GLY A 60 2.84 -11.81 7.45
C GLY A 60 4.25 -12.34 7.70
N GLY A 61 5.18 -12.19 6.77
CA GLY A 61 6.57 -12.63 6.90
C GLY A 61 7.34 -12.47 5.60
N THR A 62 8.59 -12.92 5.59
CA THR A 62 9.40 -12.99 4.36
C THR A 62 8.69 -13.87 3.33
N PRO A 63 8.33 -13.37 2.14
CA PRO A 63 7.65 -14.18 1.14
C PRO A 63 8.55 -15.28 0.58
N ASP A 64 7.95 -16.40 0.17
CA ASP A 64 8.64 -17.47 -0.58
C ASP A 64 8.92 -16.99 -2.01
N ARG A 65 7.99 -16.21 -2.59
CA ARG A 65 8.09 -15.66 -3.95
C ARG A 65 7.64 -14.21 -4.01
N ALA A 66 8.32 -13.44 -4.86
CA ALA A 66 7.94 -12.08 -5.21
C ALA A 66 8.10 -11.81 -6.71
N HIS A 67 7.04 -11.34 -7.36
CA HIS A 67 7.11 -10.76 -8.70
C HIS A 67 6.97 -9.24 -8.61
N ILE A 68 7.96 -8.52 -9.13
CA ILE A 68 8.16 -7.10 -8.89
C ILE A 68 8.15 -6.38 -10.24
N GLU A 69 7.08 -5.64 -10.51
CA GLU A 69 6.87 -4.86 -11.72
C GLU A 69 7.27 -3.40 -11.46
N LEU A 70 8.34 -2.95 -12.09
CA LEU A 70 8.87 -1.60 -11.95
C LEU A 70 8.34 -0.68 -13.04
N HIS A 71 7.85 0.51 -12.66
CA HIS A 71 7.36 1.54 -13.57
C HIS A 71 8.27 2.77 -13.59
N GLY A 72 8.25 3.46 -14.72
CA GLY A 72 8.79 4.81 -14.88
C GLY A 72 10.26 4.93 -14.51
N SER A 73 10.59 5.74 -13.50
CA SER A 73 11.97 5.94 -13.06
C SER A 73 12.55 4.71 -12.39
N PHE A 74 11.75 3.97 -11.61
CA PHE A 74 12.18 2.70 -11.02
C PHE A 74 12.62 1.69 -12.09
N ALA A 75 11.91 1.63 -13.22
CA ALA A 75 12.26 0.75 -14.33
C ALA A 75 13.53 1.21 -15.08
N ARG A 76 13.72 2.53 -15.23
CA ARG A 76 14.83 3.07 -16.03
C ARG A 76 16.16 3.17 -15.29
N THR A 77 16.11 3.54 -14.01
CA THR A 77 17.31 3.91 -13.23
C THR A 77 17.48 3.09 -11.96
N GLY A 78 16.58 2.12 -11.72
CA GLY A 78 16.51 1.37 -10.46
C GLY A 78 17.79 0.65 -10.09
N GLU A 79 18.40 -0.07 -11.02
CA GLU A 79 19.65 -0.83 -10.81
C GLU A 79 20.80 0.10 -10.37
N GLY A 80 20.97 1.24 -11.08
CA GLY A 80 22.04 2.21 -10.76
C GLY A 80 21.87 2.91 -9.40
N HIS A 81 20.66 2.94 -8.86
CA HIS A 81 20.35 3.57 -7.59
C HIS A 81 20.03 2.57 -6.46
N GLY A 82 20.15 1.26 -6.73
CA GLY A 82 19.93 0.19 -5.76
C GLY A 82 18.46 -0.02 -5.38
N THR A 83 17.50 0.32 -6.27
CA THR A 83 16.06 0.12 -6.04
C THR A 83 15.74 -1.37 -5.88
N ASP A 84 16.36 -2.21 -6.69
CA ASP A 84 16.27 -3.67 -6.63
C ASP A 84 16.68 -4.21 -5.26
N LYS A 85 17.88 -3.84 -4.79
CA LYS A 85 18.40 -4.21 -3.46
C LYS A 85 17.49 -3.70 -2.34
N ALA A 86 16.99 -2.47 -2.48
CA ALA A 86 16.13 -1.86 -1.49
C ALA A 86 14.77 -2.57 -1.37
N ILE A 87 14.12 -2.87 -2.49
CA ILE A 87 12.84 -3.61 -2.48
C ILE A 87 13.03 -5.00 -1.89
N VAL A 88 14.02 -5.76 -2.38
CA VAL A 88 14.30 -7.12 -1.89
C VAL A 88 14.69 -7.09 -0.41
N GLY A 89 15.54 -6.14 0.02
CA GLY A 89 15.87 -5.96 1.42
C GLY A 89 14.63 -5.68 2.29
N GLY A 90 13.70 -4.84 1.82
CA GLY A 90 12.42 -4.62 2.49
C GLY A 90 11.58 -5.90 2.60
N LEU A 91 11.52 -6.73 1.56
CA LEU A 91 10.86 -8.04 1.57
C LEU A 91 11.53 -9.01 2.57
N LEU A 92 12.85 -8.92 2.77
CA LEU A 92 13.59 -9.64 3.80
C LEU A 92 13.38 -9.07 5.21
N GLY A 93 12.76 -7.89 5.34
CA GLY A 93 12.50 -7.23 6.62
C GLY A 93 13.59 -6.25 7.06
N TYR A 94 14.51 -5.88 6.17
CA TYR A 94 15.54 -4.90 6.47
C TYR A 94 14.97 -3.48 6.43
N ARG A 95 15.44 -2.64 7.33
CA ARG A 95 15.06 -1.21 7.37
C ARG A 95 15.94 -0.40 6.40
N PRO A 96 15.55 0.84 6.03
CA PRO A 96 16.33 1.67 5.12
C PRO A 96 17.76 1.98 5.57
N ASP A 97 18.03 1.97 6.88
CA ASP A 97 19.32 2.21 7.51
C ASP A 97 20.14 0.94 7.77
N ASP A 98 19.66 -0.22 7.37
CA ASP A 98 20.32 -1.52 7.56
C ASP A 98 21.39 -1.75 6.50
N GLU A 99 22.65 -1.93 6.92
CA GLU A 99 23.78 -2.19 6.02
C GLU A 99 23.61 -3.47 5.17
N ARG A 100 22.80 -4.42 5.64
CA ARG A 100 22.48 -5.66 4.87
C ARG A 100 21.76 -5.38 3.55
N LEU A 101 21.18 -4.19 3.35
CA LEU A 101 20.59 -3.79 2.07
C LEU A 101 21.58 -3.93 0.90
N ARG A 102 22.87 -3.72 1.14
CA ARG A 102 23.90 -3.82 0.09
C ARG A 102 24.01 -5.21 -0.50
N ALA A 103 23.75 -6.24 0.31
CA ALA A 103 23.86 -7.65 -0.08
C ALA A 103 22.47 -8.33 -0.16
N ALA A 104 21.37 -7.57 -0.22
CA ALA A 104 20.03 -8.12 -0.15
C ALA A 104 19.72 -9.13 -1.27
N LEU A 105 20.22 -8.89 -2.49
CA LEU A 105 19.97 -9.78 -3.62
C LEU A 105 20.69 -11.13 -3.45
N GLU A 106 21.93 -11.10 -2.95
CA GLU A 106 22.72 -12.29 -2.66
C GLU A 106 22.14 -13.07 -1.47
N THR A 107 21.61 -12.36 -0.49
CA THR A 107 21.04 -12.94 0.73
C THR A 107 19.67 -13.56 0.47
N ALA A 108 18.91 -13.06 -0.50
CA ALA A 108 17.53 -13.47 -0.77
C ALA A 108 17.39 -15.00 -0.95
N ALA A 109 18.27 -15.60 -1.74
CA ALA A 109 18.24 -17.05 -1.99
C ALA A 109 18.53 -17.87 -0.72
N ALA A 110 19.44 -17.39 0.14
CA ALA A 110 19.77 -18.03 1.41
C ALA A 110 18.61 -17.90 2.45
N GLU A 111 17.85 -16.82 2.37
CA GLU A 111 16.66 -16.55 3.18
C GLU A 111 15.38 -17.20 2.60
N GLY A 112 15.48 -17.95 1.49
CA GLY A 112 14.36 -18.66 0.88
C GLY A 112 13.42 -17.80 0.02
N LEU A 113 13.79 -16.55 -0.29
CA LEU A 113 13.02 -15.66 -1.15
C LEU A 113 13.44 -15.82 -2.63
N ALA A 114 12.55 -16.34 -3.46
CA ALA A 114 12.67 -16.30 -4.92
C ALA A 114 12.01 -15.01 -5.44
N TYR A 115 12.69 -14.25 -6.28
CA TYR A 115 12.16 -13.00 -6.82
C TYR A 115 12.41 -12.86 -8.32
N THR A 116 11.54 -12.09 -8.98
CA THR A 116 11.71 -11.68 -10.39
C THR A 116 11.40 -10.21 -10.54
N PHE A 117 12.12 -9.54 -11.43
CA PHE A 117 11.86 -8.16 -11.81
C PHE A 117 11.34 -8.07 -13.25
N GLU A 118 10.32 -7.24 -13.45
CA GLU A 118 9.80 -6.89 -14.76
C GLU A 118 9.78 -5.36 -14.90
N LYS A 119 10.27 -4.85 -16.04
CA LYS A 119 10.15 -3.42 -16.40
C LYS A 119 8.89 -3.24 -17.23
N THR A 120 7.92 -2.50 -16.72
CA THR A 120 6.61 -2.37 -17.36
C THR A 120 6.10 -0.92 -17.30
N SER A 121 5.00 -0.65 -18.04
CA SER A 121 4.22 0.57 -17.84
C SER A 121 2.97 0.20 -17.03
N LEU A 122 2.78 0.88 -15.93
CA LEU A 122 1.59 0.75 -15.08
C LEU A 122 0.56 1.83 -15.38
N ASP A 123 0.80 2.70 -16.38
CA ASP A 123 -0.15 3.69 -16.88
C ASP A 123 -1.21 2.97 -17.71
N ALA A 124 -2.36 2.65 -17.12
CA ALA A 124 -3.47 2.05 -17.83
C ALA A 124 -4.48 3.12 -18.28
N GLU A 125 -5.18 3.72 -17.32
CA GLU A 125 -6.20 4.76 -17.56
C GLU A 125 -5.82 6.12 -16.98
N THR A 126 -4.86 6.15 -16.06
CA THR A 126 -4.37 7.36 -15.39
C THR A 126 -2.87 7.31 -15.26
N GLU A 127 -2.22 8.46 -15.44
CA GLU A 127 -0.79 8.62 -15.19
C GLU A 127 -0.48 8.30 -13.72
N VAL A 128 0.44 7.35 -13.48
CA VAL A 128 0.91 7.00 -12.14
C VAL A 128 2.27 7.64 -11.87
N HIS A 129 2.64 7.75 -10.60
CA HIS A 129 3.92 8.36 -10.21
C HIS A 129 5.11 7.58 -10.80
N PRO A 130 6.16 8.25 -11.32
CA PRO A 130 7.30 7.58 -11.97
C PRO A 130 8.05 6.55 -11.10
N ASN A 131 8.01 6.69 -9.78
CA ASN A 131 8.61 5.75 -8.84
C ASN A 131 7.58 4.77 -8.29
N THR A 132 6.79 4.15 -9.15
CA THR A 132 5.77 3.17 -8.79
C THR A 132 6.29 1.75 -8.98
N VAL A 133 5.90 0.89 -8.07
CA VAL A 133 6.11 -0.56 -8.15
C VAL A 133 4.79 -1.28 -7.88
N ARG A 134 4.54 -2.38 -8.61
CA ARG A 134 3.52 -3.35 -8.27
C ARG A 134 4.22 -4.64 -7.87
N MET A 135 3.88 -5.17 -6.73
CA MET A 135 4.47 -6.39 -6.18
C MET A 135 3.40 -7.43 -5.93
N THR A 136 3.58 -8.60 -6.51
CA THR A 136 2.86 -9.81 -6.13
C THR A 136 3.75 -10.60 -5.20
N VAL A 137 3.31 -10.83 -3.96
CA VAL A 137 4.06 -11.54 -2.92
C VAL A 137 3.28 -12.78 -2.48
N GLU A 138 4.00 -13.88 -2.22
CA GLU A 138 3.41 -15.15 -1.83
C GLU A 138 4.19 -15.76 -0.65
N LEU A 139 3.46 -16.28 0.36
CA LEU A 139 4.01 -17.02 1.51
C LEU A 139 3.07 -18.20 1.84
N GLY A 140 3.48 -19.42 1.54
CA GLY A 140 2.62 -20.58 1.59
C GLY A 140 1.39 -20.42 0.68
N GLU A 141 0.19 -20.51 1.25
CA GLU A 141 -1.07 -20.32 0.52
C GLU A 141 -1.50 -18.83 0.43
N ARG A 142 -0.78 -17.94 1.09
CA ARG A 142 -1.11 -16.51 1.10
C ARG A 142 -0.51 -15.86 -0.13
N ARG A 143 -1.34 -15.09 -0.84
CA ARG A 143 -0.92 -14.25 -1.96
C ARG A 143 -1.55 -12.87 -1.81
N SER A 144 -0.78 -11.84 -2.07
CA SER A 144 -1.29 -10.46 -2.13
C SER A 144 -0.58 -9.66 -3.23
N VAL A 145 -1.30 -8.71 -3.80
CA VAL A 145 -0.78 -7.77 -4.80
C VAL A 145 -0.85 -6.36 -4.20
N MET A 146 0.27 -5.66 -4.21
CA MET A 146 0.33 -4.28 -3.73
C MET A 146 0.89 -3.37 -4.82
N GLN A 147 0.24 -2.23 -5.04
CA GLN A 147 0.80 -1.14 -5.84
C GLN A 147 1.06 0.08 -4.97
N GLY A 148 2.26 0.63 -5.08
CA GLY A 148 2.64 1.80 -4.31
C GLY A 148 3.75 2.60 -4.97
N SER A 149 3.90 3.84 -4.54
CA SER A 149 4.83 4.81 -5.09
C SER A 149 5.72 5.41 -4.01
N SER A 150 6.98 5.66 -4.36
CA SER A 150 7.89 6.46 -3.54
C SER A 150 7.80 7.93 -3.97
N LEU A 151 7.36 8.80 -3.06
CA LEU A 151 7.07 10.21 -3.32
C LEU A 151 8.25 11.14 -3.05
N GLY A 152 9.42 10.62 -2.69
CA GLY A 152 10.60 11.38 -2.31
C GLY A 152 10.74 11.59 -0.79
N ALA A 153 11.95 11.90 -0.33
CA ALA A 153 12.31 12.00 1.09
C ALA A 153 11.92 10.77 1.93
N GLY A 154 11.91 9.58 1.31
CA GLY A 154 11.46 8.33 1.94
C GLY A 154 9.95 8.19 2.14
N ARG A 155 9.14 9.19 1.75
CA ARG A 155 7.68 9.10 1.80
C ARG A 155 7.15 8.13 0.75
N ILE A 156 6.11 7.41 1.11
CA ILE A 156 5.45 6.44 0.22
C ILE A 156 3.95 6.64 0.20
N LEU A 157 3.31 6.08 -0.81
CA LEU A 157 1.86 5.97 -0.93
C LEU A 157 1.51 4.64 -1.55
N ILE A 158 0.80 3.79 -0.83
CA ILE A 158 0.14 2.60 -1.39
C ILE A 158 -1.20 3.03 -1.95
N THR A 159 -1.45 2.69 -3.20
CA THR A 159 -2.67 3.05 -3.94
C THR A 159 -3.63 1.89 -4.14
N ASN A 160 -3.10 0.65 -4.13
CA ASN A 160 -3.90 -0.57 -4.25
C ASN A 160 -3.35 -1.69 -3.38
N ILE A 161 -4.24 -2.45 -2.77
CA ILE A 161 -3.97 -3.74 -2.16
C ILE A 161 -5.01 -4.72 -2.73
N ASP A 162 -4.53 -5.78 -3.39
CA ASP A 162 -5.34 -6.70 -4.17
C ASP A 162 -6.21 -5.92 -5.17
N ASP A 163 -7.51 -6.08 -5.17
CA ASP A 163 -8.45 -5.36 -6.06
C ASP A 163 -9.04 -4.09 -5.43
N TYR A 164 -8.53 -3.65 -4.25
CA TYR A 164 -9.09 -2.54 -3.51
C TYR A 164 -8.21 -1.28 -3.62
N PRO A 165 -8.79 -0.15 -4.09
CA PRO A 165 -8.12 1.14 -4.02
C PRO A 165 -7.99 1.59 -2.56
N VAL A 166 -6.77 1.98 -2.18
CA VAL A 166 -6.43 2.41 -0.82
C VAL A 166 -5.59 3.68 -0.84
N GLU A 167 -5.38 4.26 0.34
CA GLU A 167 -4.42 5.35 0.56
C GLU A 167 -3.73 5.09 1.90
N VAL A 168 -2.53 4.48 1.84
CA VAL A 168 -1.72 4.17 3.03
C VAL A 168 -0.33 4.77 2.86
N HIS A 169 0.07 5.61 3.81
CA HIS A 169 1.35 6.31 3.79
C HIS A 169 2.46 5.65 4.62
N GLY A 170 2.12 4.61 5.39
CA GLY A 170 3.07 3.92 6.27
C GLY A 170 3.53 4.76 7.47
N ASN A 171 2.78 5.81 7.83
CA ASN A 171 3.06 6.68 8.96
C ASN A 171 2.49 6.17 10.28
N HIS A 172 1.59 5.21 10.21
CA HIS A 172 0.94 4.55 11.33
C HIS A 172 1.05 3.03 11.21
N HIS A 173 0.94 2.34 12.33
CA HIS A 173 0.62 0.93 12.30
C HIS A 173 -0.78 0.77 11.71
N THR A 174 -0.95 -0.18 10.81
CA THR A 174 -2.19 -0.28 10.04
C THR A 174 -2.72 -1.70 10.07
N ILE A 175 -4.00 -1.88 10.37
CA ILE A 175 -4.71 -3.13 10.17
C ILE A 175 -5.48 -3.01 8.85
N VAL A 176 -5.22 -3.91 7.92
CA VAL A 176 -5.96 -4.07 6.68
C VAL A 176 -6.75 -5.37 6.72
N LEU A 177 -8.01 -5.33 6.34
CA LEU A 177 -8.85 -6.52 6.34
C LEU A 177 -9.93 -6.50 5.26
N VAL A 178 -10.33 -7.69 4.81
CA VAL A 178 -11.55 -7.92 4.03
C VAL A 178 -12.56 -8.67 4.88
N ALA A 179 -13.78 -8.21 4.85
CA ALA A 179 -14.89 -8.75 5.60
C ALA A 179 -16.19 -8.69 4.81
N GLU A 180 -17.17 -9.52 5.14
CA GLU A 180 -18.53 -9.33 4.63
C GLU A 180 -19.13 -8.02 5.15
N ASP A 181 -19.87 -7.30 4.29
CA ASP A 181 -20.57 -6.05 4.65
C ASP A 181 -21.78 -6.36 5.57
N VAL A 182 -21.50 -6.67 6.84
CA VAL A 182 -22.51 -6.98 7.83
C VAL A 182 -22.73 -5.81 8.77
N LYS A 183 -23.99 -5.65 9.22
CA LYS A 183 -24.36 -4.59 10.16
C LYS A 183 -23.61 -4.75 11.48
N GLY A 184 -22.96 -3.66 11.94
CA GLY A 184 -22.24 -3.64 13.21
C GLY A 184 -20.78 -4.06 13.13
N SER A 185 -20.25 -4.44 11.94
CA SER A 185 -18.85 -4.86 11.76
C SER A 185 -17.85 -3.80 12.26
N ILE A 186 -18.05 -2.53 11.90
CA ILE A 186 -17.19 -1.41 12.36
C ILE A 186 -17.24 -1.28 13.88
N ALA A 187 -18.45 -1.30 14.47
CA ALA A 187 -18.60 -1.17 15.93
C ALA A 187 -17.92 -2.31 16.69
N ARG A 188 -17.99 -3.54 16.15
CA ARG A 188 -17.34 -4.70 16.77
C ARG A 188 -15.83 -4.57 16.71
N ILE A 189 -15.25 -4.23 15.53
CA ILE A 189 -13.80 -4.06 15.39
C ILE A 189 -13.30 -2.90 16.24
N ALA A 190 -13.99 -1.74 16.20
CA ALA A 190 -13.60 -0.59 17.02
C ALA A 190 -13.67 -0.91 18.53
N GLY A 191 -14.68 -1.67 18.97
CA GLY A 191 -14.75 -2.15 20.34
C GLY A 191 -13.58 -3.05 20.73
N MET A 192 -13.21 -3.99 19.88
CA MET A 192 -12.03 -4.87 20.12
C MET A 192 -10.73 -4.07 20.23
N LEU A 193 -10.55 -3.04 19.40
CA LEU A 193 -9.39 -2.16 19.50
C LEU A 193 -9.40 -1.36 20.80
N ALA A 194 -10.54 -0.77 21.17
CA ALA A 194 -10.70 -0.03 22.41
C ALA A 194 -10.49 -0.90 23.65
N ASP A 195 -10.99 -2.14 23.66
CA ASP A 195 -10.80 -3.11 24.75
C ASP A 195 -9.32 -3.52 24.94
N ASN A 196 -8.48 -3.29 23.91
CA ASN A 196 -7.03 -3.49 23.95
C ASN A 196 -6.24 -2.16 24.06
N ASP A 197 -6.89 -1.07 24.47
CA ASP A 197 -6.30 0.26 24.65
C ASP A 197 -5.66 0.84 23.38
N ILE A 198 -6.20 0.50 22.21
CA ILE A 198 -5.72 0.94 20.90
C ILE A 198 -6.62 2.04 20.36
N ASN A 199 -6.06 3.24 20.20
CA ASN A 199 -6.75 4.36 19.60
C ASN A 199 -6.67 4.31 18.07
N ILE A 200 -7.80 4.59 17.40
CA ILE A 200 -7.92 4.65 15.94
C ILE A 200 -7.58 6.06 15.48
N ALA A 201 -6.53 6.23 14.67
CA ALA A 201 -6.18 7.49 14.03
C ALA A 201 -7.05 7.74 12.80
N THR A 202 -7.17 6.74 11.91
CA THR A 202 -8.09 6.78 10.76
C THR A 202 -8.76 5.43 10.55
N LEU A 203 -9.99 5.46 10.03
CA LEU A 203 -10.69 4.26 9.56
C LEU A 203 -11.33 4.57 8.21
N ARG A 204 -10.97 3.79 7.20
CA ARG A 204 -11.58 3.85 5.88
C ARG A 204 -12.22 2.50 5.56
N LEU A 205 -13.45 2.53 5.08
CA LEU A 205 -14.18 1.37 4.60
C LEU A 205 -14.58 1.60 3.16
N THR A 206 -14.19 0.69 2.29
CA THR A 206 -14.57 0.66 0.88
C THR A 206 -15.32 -0.63 0.60
N ARG A 207 -16.46 -0.56 -0.08
CA ARG A 207 -17.22 -1.72 -0.53
C ARG A 207 -17.54 -1.59 -2.00
N GLN A 208 -17.53 -2.71 -2.71
CA GLN A 208 -17.89 -2.75 -4.12
C GLN A 208 -19.43 -2.68 -4.28
N GLN A 209 -20.16 -3.39 -3.44
CA GLN A 209 -21.61 -3.42 -3.42
C GLN A 209 -22.15 -3.68 -2.01
N ARG A 210 -23.42 -3.32 -1.80
CA ARG A 210 -24.09 -3.59 -0.52
C ARG A 210 -24.25 -5.09 -0.28
N GLY A 211 -23.84 -5.57 0.90
CA GLY A 211 -23.90 -6.98 1.27
C GLY A 211 -22.84 -7.86 0.61
N GLY A 212 -21.88 -7.26 -0.11
CA GLY A 212 -20.69 -7.95 -0.64
C GLY A 212 -19.51 -7.86 0.32
N ASP A 213 -18.31 -7.83 -0.24
CA ASP A 213 -17.09 -7.64 0.55
C ASP A 213 -16.84 -6.16 0.84
N ALA A 214 -16.39 -5.88 2.05
CA ALA A 214 -15.92 -4.59 2.51
C ALA A 214 -14.43 -4.69 2.84
N PHE A 215 -13.64 -3.80 2.28
CA PHE A 215 -12.23 -3.62 2.60
C PHE A 215 -12.10 -2.49 3.63
N MET A 216 -11.38 -2.75 4.71
CA MET A 216 -11.12 -1.77 5.76
C MET A 216 -9.63 -1.53 5.90
N VAL A 217 -9.26 -0.25 6.04
CA VAL A 217 -7.94 0.22 6.43
C VAL A 217 -8.11 0.97 7.74
N ILE A 218 -7.45 0.51 8.79
CA ILE A 218 -7.51 1.07 10.13
C ILE A 218 -6.11 1.44 10.55
N GLU A 219 -5.81 2.73 10.60
CA GLU A 219 -4.55 3.25 11.11
C GLU A 219 -4.68 3.52 12.60
N VAL A 220 -3.69 3.11 13.38
CA VAL A 220 -3.71 3.17 14.84
C VAL A 220 -2.44 3.84 15.38
N ASP A 221 -2.56 4.46 16.57
CA ASP A 221 -1.47 5.25 17.17
C ASP A 221 -0.31 4.37 17.70
N HIS A 222 -0.63 3.15 18.16
CA HIS A 222 0.34 2.23 18.74
C HIS A 222 0.36 0.91 17.99
N GLU A 223 1.47 0.18 18.10
CA GLU A 223 1.60 -1.14 17.50
C GLU A 223 0.60 -2.12 18.13
N PRO A 224 -0.38 -2.65 17.37
CA PRO A 224 -1.29 -3.66 17.88
C PRO A 224 -0.55 -4.96 18.14
N GLU A 225 -0.79 -5.59 19.28
CA GLU A 225 -0.34 -6.96 19.49
C GLU A 225 -0.87 -7.90 18.40
N LEU A 226 -0.10 -8.92 18.04
CA LEU A 226 -0.53 -9.93 17.06
C LEU A 226 -1.84 -10.61 17.45
N LYS A 227 -2.07 -10.78 18.77
CA LYS A 227 -3.31 -11.31 19.33
C LYS A 227 -4.55 -10.54 18.84
N VAL A 228 -4.51 -9.20 18.81
CA VAL A 228 -5.64 -8.36 18.38
C VAL A 228 -6.00 -8.63 16.91
N ARG A 229 -4.97 -8.70 16.04
CA ARG A 229 -5.17 -9.09 14.64
C ARG A 229 -5.79 -10.48 14.53
N ASP A 230 -5.29 -11.43 15.31
CA ASP A 230 -5.77 -12.83 15.27
C ASP A 230 -7.19 -12.94 15.79
N GLU A 231 -7.57 -12.18 16.81
CA GLU A 231 -8.95 -12.07 17.29
C GLU A 231 -9.89 -11.45 16.23
N ILE A 232 -9.46 -10.40 15.54
CA ILE A 232 -10.21 -9.82 14.41
C ILE A 232 -10.37 -10.86 13.30
N ARG A 233 -9.30 -11.57 12.96
CA ARG A 233 -9.29 -12.61 11.93
C ARG A 233 -10.20 -13.80 12.28
N ALA A 234 -10.39 -14.10 13.55
CA ALA A 234 -11.27 -15.16 14.01
C ALA A 234 -12.77 -14.84 13.92
N LEU A 235 -13.15 -13.60 13.60
CA LEU A 235 -14.55 -13.24 13.41
C LEU A 235 -15.11 -13.94 12.16
N PRO A 236 -16.30 -14.56 12.24
CA PRO A 236 -16.82 -15.46 11.19
C PRO A 236 -17.10 -14.77 9.85
N TRP A 237 -17.23 -13.46 9.86
CA TRP A 237 -17.45 -12.61 8.68
C TRP A 237 -16.18 -11.93 8.17
N VAL A 238 -15.00 -12.12 8.81
CA VAL A 238 -13.71 -11.66 8.34
C VAL A 238 -13.07 -12.74 7.47
N ARG A 239 -12.72 -12.39 6.23
CA ARG A 239 -12.08 -13.31 5.29
C ARG A 239 -10.57 -13.38 5.53
N TRP A 240 -9.95 -12.22 5.76
CA TRP A 240 -8.55 -12.12 6.15
C TRP A 240 -8.27 -10.75 6.80
N ALA A 241 -7.23 -10.72 7.62
CA ALA A 241 -6.70 -9.49 8.22
C ALA A 241 -5.18 -9.57 8.32
N TYR A 242 -4.51 -8.44 8.01
CA TYR A 242 -3.06 -8.27 8.12
C TYR A 242 -2.71 -7.05 8.94
N ARG A 243 -1.55 -7.08 9.58
CA ARG A 243 -0.94 -5.94 10.23
C ARG A 243 0.22 -5.45 9.38
N LEU A 244 0.21 -4.18 9.05
CA LEU A 244 1.31 -3.46 8.42
C LEU A 244 1.97 -2.60 9.50
N ASP A 245 3.27 -2.79 9.68
CA ASP A 245 4.02 -2.00 10.65
C ASP A 245 4.28 -0.60 10.11
N LYS A 246 4.40 0.36 11.02
CA LYS A 246 4.84 1.71 10.68
C LYS A 246 6.25 1.65 10.08
N VAL A 247 6.45 2.27 8.91
CA VAL A 247 7.73 2.28 8.18
C VAL A 247 8.36 3.67 8.09
N SER A 248 7.63 4.74 8.45
CA SER A 248 8.20 6.06 8.65
C SER A 248 8.93 6.10 9.99
N GLY A 249 10.15 6.62 9.99
CA GLY A 249 10.93 6.90 11.22
C GLY A 249 10.50 8.22 11.82
#